data_4a4af7509f10a7ae294d09beeb7590c8
#
_entry.id   4a4af7509f10a7ae294d09beeb7590c8
#
_cell.length_a   1.000
_cell.length_b   1.000
_cell.length_c   1.000
_cell.angle_alpha   90.00
_cell.angle_beta   90.00
_cell.angle_gamma   90.00
#
_symmetry.space_group_name_H-M   'P 1'
#
loop_
_entity.id
_entity.type
_entity.pdbx_description
1 polymer ?
#
loop_
_entity_poly.entity_id
_entity_poly.type
_entity_poly.pdbx_seq_one_letter_code
_entity_poly.pdbx_strand_id
1 'polypeptide(L)'
;MVPFDLTNALATFMCLMNSVFSKYLDKLVLVFLDDIHIYSKNEEEHEEHLRIALQLLREHKMYAMLSKCDFYRYRIHYLGHIISDEGISIKAEKIEAIMNWPTPRNVTNVRSFMGLAGYYRRFIEGFSKFSHGMTSLQKRE
;
A
#
# COMPACT_ATOMS: atom_id res chain seq x y z
N MET A 1 23.18 -3.61 10.58
CA MET A 1 22.80 -2.91 9.34
C MET A 1 22.67 -3.97 8.26
N VAL A 2 21.53 -4.12 7.62
CA VAL A 2 21.35 -5.08 6.53
C VAL A 2 21.80 -4.38 5.25
N PRO A 3 22.82 -4.89 4.54
CA PRO A 3 23.27 -4.29 3.28
C PRO A 3 22.13 -4.38 2.24
N PHE A 4 21.80 -3.30 1.58
CA PHE A 4 20.75 -3.24 0.55
C PHE A 4 21.09 -4.08 -0.70
N ASP A 5 22.32 -4.48 -0.88
CA ASP A 5 22.80 -5.28 -2.03
C ASP A 5 22.52 -6.79 -1.91
N LEU A 6 21.95 -7.24 -0.80
CA LEU A 6 21.53 -8.64 -0.66
C LEU A 6 20.16 -8.85 -1.30
N THR A 7 20.04 -9.84 -2.16
CA THR A 7 18.79 -10.20 -2.88
C THR A 7 17.59 -10.38 -1.95
N ASN A 8 17.79 -10.70 -0.68
CA ASN A 8 16.74 -10.92 0.33
C ASN A 8 16.67 -9.83 1.40
N ALA A 9 17.38 -8.70 1.25
CA ALA A 9 17.44 -7.66 2.27
C ALA A 9 16.05 -7.12 2.61
N LEU A 10 15.21 -6.86 1.59
CA LEU A 10 13.86 -6.36 1.75
C LEU A 10 12.95 -7.34 2.49
N ALA A 11 12.99 -8.62 2.11
CA ALA A 11 12.20 -9.66 2.78
C ALA A 11 12.61 -9.83 4.24
N THR A 12 13.91 -9.81 4.52
CA THR A 12 14.46 -9.89 5.88
C THR A 12 14.03 -8.69 6.72
N PHE A 13 14.06 -7.49 6.13
CA PHE A 13 13.61 -6.27 6.81
C PHE A 13 12.10 -6.32 7.11
N MET A 14 11.28 -6.74 6.16
CA MET A 14 9.84 -6.92 6.39
C MET A 14 9.55 -7.95 7.49
N CYS A 15 10.26 -9.10 7.50
CA CYS A 15 10.13 -10.09 8.57
C CYS A 15 10.49 -9.50 9.94
N LEU A 16 11.56 -8.72 10.01
CA LEU A 16 12.00 -8.06 11.23
C LEU A 16 10.94 -7.05 11.71
N MET A 17 10.45 -6.17 10.82
CA MET A 17 9.44 -5.18 11.16
C MET A 17 8.12 -5.84 11.61
N ASN A 18 7.70 -6.90 10.92
CA ASN A 18 6.53 -7.67 11.31
C ASN A 18 6.72 -8.35 12.68
N SER A 19 7.92 -8.78 13.02
CA SER A 19 8.24 -9.33 14.35
C SER A 19 8.17 -8.25 15.44
N VAL A 20 8.77 -7.08 15.19
CA VAL A 20 8.78 -5.94 16.12
C VAL A 20 7.36 -5.48 16.44
N PHE A 21 6.51 -5.35 15.42
CA PHE A 21 5.15 -4.86 15.54
C PHE A 21 4.09 -5.96 15.67
N SER A 22 4.47 -7.23 15.84
CA SER A 22 3.57 -8.39 15.76
C SER A 22 2.29 -8.30 16.58
N LYS A 23 2.33 -7.70 17.77
CA LYS A 23 1.17 -7.51 18.67
C LYS A 23 0.22 -6.40 18.20
N TYR A 24 0.69 -5.50 17.34
CA TYR A 24 0.06 -4.24 16.97
C TYR A 24 -0.28 -4.14 15.48
N LEU A 25 0.20 -5.11 14.67
CA LEU A 25 -0.14 -5.20 13.26
C LEU A 25 -1.66 -5.28 13.07
N ASP A 26 -2.16 -4.56 12.08
CA ASP A 26 -3.58 -4.47 11.71
C ASP A 26 -4.51 -3.95 12.84
N LYS A 27 -3.93 -3.45 13.94
CA LYS A 27 -4.67 -2.82 15.05
C LYS A 27 -4.40 -1.33 15.15
N LEU A 28 -3.15 -0.94 15.09
CA LEU A 28 -2.69 0.45 15.15
C LEU A 28 -1.50 0.73 14.22
N VAL A 29 -0.83 -0.32 13.71
CA VAL A 29 0.33 -0.19 12.83
C VAL A 29 0.14 -1.05 11.59
N LEU A 30 0.48 -0.49 10.46
CA LEU A 30 0.62 -1.19 9.19
C LEU A 30 2.03 -0.99 8.68
N VAL A 31 2.71 -2.09 8.35
CA VAL A 31 4.08 -2.09 7.82
C VAL A 31 4.06 -2.55 6.38
N PHE A 32 4.65 -1.77 5.50
CA PHE A 32 4.85 -2.16 4.11
C PHE A 32 6.20 -1.65 3.61
N LEU A 33 7.07 -2.57 3.24
CA LEU A 33 8.45 -2.28 2.86
C LEU A 33 9.13 -1.43 3.95
N ASP A 34 9.55 -0.22 3.62
CA ASP A 34 10.26 0.70 4.51
C ASP A 34 9.30 1.65 5.26
N ASP A 35 8.00 1.61 4.93
CA ASP A 35 7.01 2.53 5.47
C ASP A 35 6.26 1.91 6.66
N ILE A 36 6.15 2.67 7.75
CA ILE A 36 5.36 2.34 8.92
C ILE A 36 4.24 3.36 9.04
N HIS A 37 3.00 2.90 8.94
CA HIS A 37 1.82 3.73 9.10
C HIS A 37 1.17 3.47 10.45
N ILE A 38 1.01 4.51 11.25
CA ILE A 38 0.31 4.49 12.53
C ILE A 38 -1.04 5.15 12.32
N TYR A 39 -2.12 4.47 12.67
CA TYR A 39 -3.47 4.96 12.50
C TYR A 39 -4.27 4.86 13.79
N SER A 40 -5.23 5.75 13.95
CA SER A 40 -6.04 5.91 15.16
C SER A 40 -7.36 6.57 14.80
N LYS A 41 -8.32 6.53 15.70
CA LYS A 41 -9.66 7.12 15.48
C LYS A 41 -9.71 8.62 15.84
N ASN A 42 -8.86 9.05 16.75
CA ASN A 42 -8.78 10.42 17.27
C ASN A 42 -7.33 10.76 17.63
N GLU A 43 -7.07 12.01 18.01
CA GLU A 43 -5.73 12.51 18.32
C GLU A 43 -5.16 11.93 19.61
N GLU A 44 -6.00 11.75 20.63
CA GLU A 44 -5.56 11.20 21.92
C GLU A 44 -5.07 9.75 21.76
N GLU A 45 -5.86 8.93 21.05
CA GLU A 45 -5.48 7.57 20.71
C GLU A 45 -4.23 7.55 19.82
N HIS A 46 -4.10 8.54 18.92
CA HIS A 46 -2.95 8.64 18.03
C HIS A 46 -1.65 8.93 18.78
N GLU A 47 -1.69 9.79 19.78
CA GLU A 47 -0.53 10.08 20.63
C GLU A 47 -0.04 8.80 21.36
N GLU A 48 -0.96 8.00 21.88
CA GLU A 48 -0.63 6.74 22.54
C GLU A 48 -0.05 5.72 21.55
N HIS A 49 -0.68 5.53 20.40
CA HIS A 49 -0.20 4.62 19.35
C HIS A 49 1.18 5.02 18.83
N LEU A 50 1.41 6.31 18.64
CA LEU A 50 2.71 6.85 18.24
C LEU A 50 3.78 6.57 19.30
N ARG A 51 3.45 6.78 20.57
CA ARG A 51 4.36 6.49 21.70
C ARG A 51 4.75 5.01 21.75
N ILE A 52 3.77 4.10 21.60
CA ILE A 52 4.02 2.65 21.54
C ILE A 52 4.95 2.33 20.36
N ALA A 53 4.68 2.85 19.17
CA ALA A 53 5.49 2.56 18.00
C ALA A 53 6.93 3.06 18.14
N LEU A 54 7.11 4.29 18.62
CA LEU A 54 8.45 4.87 18.84
C LEU A 54 9.22 4.13 19.96
N GLN A 55 8.53 3.67 21.00
CA GLN A 55 9.14 2.88 22.05
C GLN A 55 9.63 1.53 21.52
N LEU A 56 8.82 0.82 20.73
CA LEU A 56 9.22 -0.45 20.10
C LEU A 56 10.44 -0.28 19.18
N LEU A 57 10.46 0.77 18.35
CA LEU A 57 11.62 1.06 17.52
C LEU A 57 12.87 1.29 18.38
N ARG A 58 12.76 2.06 19.47
CA ARG A 58 13.85 2.33 20.41
C ARG A 58 14.37 1.05 21.09
N GLU A 59 13.48 0.17 21.56
CA GLU A 59 13.82 -1.09 22.21
C GLU A 59 14.59 -2.01 21.27
N HIS A 60 14.23 -2.02 19.99
CA HIS A 60 14.90 -2.80 18.95
C HIS A 60 16.07 -2.05 18.29
N LYS A 61 16.50 -0.89 18.83
CA LYS A 61 17.60 -0.06 18.33
C LYS A 61 17.43 0.35 16.86
N MET A 62 16.19 0.61 16.47
CA MET A 62 15.82 1.10 15.15
C MET A 62 15.61 2.61 15.18
N TYR A 63 15.98 3.27 14.10
CA TYR A 63 15.90 4.73 14.00
C TYR A 63 15.06 5.12 12.79
N ALA A 64 14.03 5.93 13.03
CA ALA A 64 13.27 6.58 11.98
C ALA A 64 14.00 7.87 11.54
N MET A 65 14.03 8.13 10.26
CA MET A 65 14.56 9.39 9.73
C MET A 65 13.49 10.47 9.87
N LEU A 66 13.65 11.36 10.85
CA LEU A 66 12.65 12.36 11.20
C LEU A 66 12.26 13.26 10.01
N SER A 67 13.21 13.61 9.13
CA SER A 67 12.95 14.39 7.91
C SER A 67 12.06 13.70 6.88
N LYS A 68 11.82 12.40 7.02
CA LYS A 68 10.90 11.60 6.18
C LYS A 68 9.62 11.20 6.93
N CYS A 69 9.47 11.63 8.17
CA CYS A 69 8.28 11.33 8.96
C CYS A 69 7.24 12.43 8.82
N ASP A 70 6.02 12.05 8.50
CA ASP A 70 4.84 12.89 8.55
C ASP A 70 4.01 12.53 9.78
N PHE A 71 3.65 13.52 10.59
CA PHE A 71 2.88 13.32 11.80
C PHE A 71 1.52 14.02 11.69
N TYR A 72 0.48 13.45 12.31
CA TYR A 72 -0.87 14.03 12.43
C TYR A 72 -1.47 14.40 11.07
N ARG A 73 -1.35 13.50 10.07
CA ARG A 73 -1.93 13.69 8.75
C ARG A 73 -3.30 13.04 8.67
N TYR A 74 -4.34 13.82 8.40
CA TYR A 74 -5.70 13.34 8.14
C TYR A 74 -5.87 12.74 6.74
N ARG A 75 -4.92 12.98 5.86
CA ARG A 75 -4.90 12.46 4.50
C ARG A 75 -3.49 12.03 4.13
N ILE A 76 -3.34 10.76 3.78
CA ILE A 76 -2.05 10.19 3.35
C ILE A 76 -2.16 9.52 2.00
N HIS A 77 -1.03 9.44 1.31
CA HIS A 77 -0.88 8.70 0.07
C HIS A 77 -0.19 7.37 0.36
N TYR A 78 -0.87 6.26 0.06
CA TYR A 78 -0.35 4.93 0.33
C TYR A 78 -0.67 3.98 -0.81
N LEU A 79 0.35 3.36 -1.42
CA LEU A 79 0.23 2.36 -2.50
C LEU A 79 -0.72 2.77 -3.63
N GLY A 80 -0.67 4.03 -4.05
CA GLY A 80 -1.53 4.54 -5.12
C GLY A 80 -2.95 4.92 -4.69
N HIS A 81 -3.26 4.76 -3.41
CA HIS A 81 -4.51 5.20 -2.79
C HIS A 81 -4.33 6.48 -1.99
N ILE A 82 -5.43 7.13 -1.72
CA ILE A 82 -5.55 8.20 -0.74
C ILE A 82 -6.38 7.63 0.41
N ILE A 83 -5.83 7.68 1.62
CA ILE A 83 -6.51 7.27 2.84
C ILE A 83 -6.82 8.54 3.63
N SER A 84 -8.08 8.70 4.03
CA SER A 84 -8.56 9.83 4.82
C SER A 84 -9.68 9.36 5.78
N ASP A 85 -10.23 10.26 6.56
CA ASP A 85 -11.41 10.06 7.40
C ASP A 85 -12.67 9.70 6.58
N GLU A 86 -12.76 10.18 5.33
CA GLU A 86 -13.83 9.82 4.38
C GLU A 86 -13.69 8.39 3.84
N GLY A 87 -12.54 7.74 4.04
CA GLY A 87 -12.24 6.38 3.58
C GLY A 87 -11.08 6.31 2.61
N ILE A 88 -11.11 5.30 1.74
CA ILE A 88 -10.05 5.02 0.77
C ILE A 88 -10.53 5.42 -0.63
N SER A 89 -9.75 6.24 -1.31
CA SER A 89 -9.98 6.65 -2.69
C SER A 89 -8.75 6.43 -3.57
N ILE A 90 -8.92 6.54 -4.88
CA ILE A 90 -7.81 6.40 -5.85
C ILE A 90 -7.28 7.80 -6.17
N LYS A 91 -5.97 7.92 -6.38
CA LYS A 91 -5.38 9.15 -6.93
C LYS A 91 -5.93 9.44 -8.33
N ALA A 92 -6.30 10.70 -8.61
CA ALA A 92 -6.85 11.12 -9.90
C ALA A 92 -5.98 10.71 -11.09
N GLU A 93 -4.66 10.86 -10.96
CA GLU A 93 -3.67 10.45 -11.98
C GLU A 93 -3.79 8.96 -12.38
N LYS A 94 -4.15 8.10 -11.41
CA LYS A 94 -4.33 6.66 -11.67
C LYS A 94 -5.65 6.36 -12.37
N ILE A 95 -6.68 7.13 -12.06
CA ILE A 95 -7.96 7.06 -12.76
C ILE A 95 -7.77 7.49 -14.21
N GLU A 96 -7.11 8.62 -14.44
CA GLU A 96 -6.78 9.13 -15.78
C GLU A 96 -5.94 8.14 -16.59
N ALA A 97 -4.95 7.50 -15.96
CA ALA A 97 -4.14 6.48 -16.60
C ALA A 97 -4.96 5.27 -17.07
N ILE A 98 -6.00 4.87 -16.34
CA ILE A 98 -6.91 3.79 -16.73
C ILE A 98 -7.85 4.28 -17.86
N MET A 99 -8.42 5.47 -17.73
CA MET A 99 -9.37 6.04 -18.71
C MET A 99 -8.71 6.31 -20.05
N ASN A 100 -7.46 6.77 -20.04
CA ASN A 100 -6.68 7.07 -21.23
C ASN A 100 -5.84 5.88 -21.73
N TRP A 101 -6.10 4.68 -21.20
CA TRP A 101 -5.36 3.50 -21.63
C TRP A 101 -5.61 3.20 -23.11
N PRO A 102 -4.57 3.02 -23.93
CA PRO A 102 -4.76 2.72 -25.33
C PRO A 102 -5.46 1.37 -25.54
N THR A 103 -6.31 1.29 -26.54
CA THR A 103 -7.02 0.04 -26.89
C THR A 103 -6.02 -1.13 -27.03
N PRO A 104 -6.18 -2.21 -26.26
CA PRO A 104 -5.30 -3.36 -26.32
C PRO A 104 -5.30 -4.00 -27.71
N ARG A 105 -4.11 -4.20 -28.30
CA ARG A 105 -3.96 -4.80 -29.64
C ARG A 105 -3.45 -6.24 -29.64
N ASN A 106 -3.04 -6.73 -28.48
CA ASN A 106 -2.54 -8.10 -28.30
C ASN A 106 -2.77 -8.57 -26.87
N VAL A 107 -2.55 -9.86 -26.63
CA VAL A 107 -2.77 -10.51 -25.32
C VAL A 107 -1.92 -9.86 -24.21
N THR A 108 -0.70 -9.43 -24.51
CA THR A 108 0.17 -8.76 -23.55
C THR A 108 -0.42 -7.42 -23.10
N ASN A 109 -0.95 -6.63 -24.04
CA ASN A 109 -1.62 -5.36 -23.71
C ASN A 109 -2.88 -5.61 -22.85
N VAL A 110 -3.66 -6.66 -23.16
CA VAL A 110 -4.82 -7.05 -22.35
C VAL A 110 -4.40 -7.42 -20.93
N ARG A 111 -3.32 -8.20 -20.77
CA ARG A 111 -2.80 -8.58 -19.45
C ARG A 111 -2.33 -7.36 -18.65
N SER A 112 -1.60 -6.43 -19.29
CA SER A 112 -1.12 -5.21 -18.65
C SER A 112 -2.28 -4.33 -18.18
N PHE A 113 -3.28 -4.11 -19.04
CA PHE A 113 -4.50 -3.39 -18.67
C PHE A 113 -5.24 -4.06 -17.51
N MET A 114 -5.47 -5.37 -17.62
CA MET A 114 -6.17 -6.14 -16.58
C MET A 114 -5.41 -6.18 -15.25
N GLY A 115 -4.08 -6.15 -15.29
CA GLY A 115 -3.25 -6.01 -14.09
C GLY A 115 -3.49 -4.68 -13.37
N LEU A 116 -3.43 -3.57 -14.12
CA LEU A 116 -3.68 -2.23 -13.57
C LEU A 116 -5.14 -2.06 -13.11
N ALA A 117 -6.10 -2.34 -13.98
CA ALA A 117 -7.52 -2.21 -13.66
C ALA A 117 -7.94 -3.16 -12.53
N GLY A 118 -7.37 -4.38 -12.50
CA GLY A 118 -7.62 -5.37 -11.45
C GLY A 118 -7.11 -4.95 -10.07
N TYR A 119 -6.03 -4.18 -10.02
CA TYR A 119 -5.54 -3.61 -8.76
C TYR A 119 -6.57 -2.65 -8.15
N TYR A 120 -7.26 -1.86 -8.99
CA TYR A 120 -8.27 -0.90 -8.57
C TYR A 120 -9.72 -1.43 -8.68
N ARG A 121 -9.91 -2.75 -8.89
CA ARG A 121 -11.21 -3.38 -9.13
C ARG A 121 -12.30 -3.03 -8.11
N ARG A 122 -11.91 -2.76 -6.87
CA ARG A 122 -12.82 -2.42 -5.76
C ARG A 122 -13.53 -1.08 -5.98
N PHE A 123 -12.94 -0.21 -6.79
CA PHE A 123 -13.43 1.14 -7.09
C PHE A 123 -14.06 1.25 -8.48
N ILE A 124 -14.14 0.14 -9.22
CA ILE A 124 -14.71 0.10 -10.57
C ILE A 124 -16.04 -0.65 -10.50
N GLU A 125 -17.13 0.07 -10.71
CA GLU A 125 -18.46 -0.51 -10.74
C GLU A 125 -18.58 -1.54 -11.88
N GLY A 126 -19.17 -2.69 -11.58
CA GLY A 126 -19.37 -3.75 -12.57
C GLY A 126 -18.10 -4.40 -13.11
N PHE A 127 -16.94 -4.23 -12.44
CA PHE A 127 -15.65 -4.77 -12.88
C PHE A 127 -15.70 -6.22 -13.33
N SER A 128 -16.40 -7.09 -12.60
CA SER A 128 -16.48 -8.52 -12.93
C SER A 128 -17.17 -8.79 -14.28
N LYS A 129 -18.15 -7.98 -14.68
CA LYS A 129 -18.87 -8.13 -15.94
C LYS A 129 -17.98 -7.87 -17.15
N PHE A 130 -17.25 -6.74 -17.14
CA PHE A 130 -16.38 -6.41 -18.26
C PHE A 130 -15.06 -7.21 -18.23
N SER A 131 -14.54 -7.53 -17.03
CA SER A 131 -13.30 -8.31 -16.90
C SER A 131 -13.44 -9.74 -17.43
N HIS A 132 -14.65 -10.33 -17.39
CA HIS A 132 -14.89 -11.64 -17.95
C HIS A 132 -14.60 -11.69 -19.47
N GLY A 133 -15.11 -10.73 -20.24
CA GLY A 133 -14.83 -10.61 -21.67
C GLY A 133 -13.34 -10.41 -21.96
N MET A 134 -12.67 -9.51 -21.22
CA MET A 134 -11.25 -9.26 -21.37
C MET A 134 -10.37 -10.46 -21.00
N THR A 135 -10.76 -11.21 -19.96
CA THR A 135 -10.03 -12.40 -19.53
C THR A 135 -10.15 -13.55 -20.55
N SER A 136 -11.29 -13.65 -21.23
CA SER A 136 -11.46 -14.67 -22.29
C SER A 136 -10.49 -14.46 -23.45
N LEU A 137 -10.10 -13.20 -23.76
CA LEU A 137 -9.12 -12.88 -24.78
C LEU A 137 -7.67 -13.26 -24.40
N GLN A 138 -7.43 -13.60 -23.12
CA GLN A 138 -6.11 -14.05 -22.65
C GLN A 138 -5.89 -15.54 -22.80
N LYS A 139 -6.96 -16.33 -23.06
CA LYS A 139 -6.82 -17.75 -23.31
C LYS A 139 -6.14 -17.91 -24.66
N ARG A 140 -5.01 -18.62 -24.69
CA ARG A 140 -4.44 -19.12 -25.93
C ARG A 140 -5.39 -20.22 -26.45
N GLU A 141 -5.70 -20.15 -27.73
CA GLU A 141 -6.16 -21.31 -28.49
C GLU A 141 -5.10 -22.42 -28.46
#